data_428469a32929feb81a31c2ec75aaadfb
#
_entry.id   428469a32929feb81a31c2ec75aaadfb
#
_cell.length_a   1.000
_cell.length_b   1.000
_cell.length_c   1.000
_cell.angle_alpha   90.00
_cell.angle_beta   90.00
_cell.angle_gamma   90.00
#
_symmetry.space_group_name_H-M   'P 1'
#
loop_
_entity.id
_entity.type
_entity.pdbx_description
1 polymer ?
#
loop_
_entity_poly.entity_id
_entity_poly.type
_entity_poly.pdbx_seq_one_letter_code
_entity_poly.pdbx_strand_id
1 'polypeptide(L)'
;MNSIDQYDFYLPEELIAQSPADKRDHSRLLAVNLENKTYEDKHFYDIINYLKPGDVLVRNNTKVIPARLFGVKEQTHAHIELLLLKEIDKDTWECLVGNAKAVKVGTRVDFGEGKLIAECIKVLDEGLRQDRKSTRLNSSHS
;
A
#
# COMPACT_ATOMS: atom_id res chain seq x y z
N MET A 1 6.19 32.19 -5.84
CA MET A 1 5.69 30.85 -5.49
C MET A 1 4.33 30.70 -6.17
N ASN A 2 4.16 29.67 -6.99
CA ASN A 2 2.86 29.40 -7.56
C ASN A 2 1.97 28.83 -6.46
N SER A 3 0.81 29.46 -6.22
CA SER A 3 -0.16 28.91 -5.27
C SER A 3 -0.79 27.65 -5.86
N ILE A 4 -1.02 26.62 -5.02
CA ILE A 4 -1.71 25.38 -5.41
C ILE A 4 -3.13 25.66 -5.91
N ASP A 5 -3.74 26.77 -5.46
CA ASP A 5 -5.09 27.19 -5.85
C ASP A 5 -5.22 27.47 -7.35
N GLN A 6 -4.10 27.74 -8.06
CA GLN A 6 -4.07 27.92 -9.51
C GLN A 6 -4.35 26.62 -10.28
N TYR A 7 -4.25 25.48 -9.61
CA TYR A 7 -4.49 24.15 -10.17
C TYR A 7 -5.81 23.55 -9.69
N ASP A 8 -6.60 24.32 -8.94
CA ASP A 8 -7.93 23.90 -8.50
C ASP A 8 -8.93 24.05 -9.65
N PHE A 9 -9.70 23.00 -9.90
CA PHE A 9 -10.73 22.96 -10.93
C PHE A 9 -11.84 22.00 -10.55
N TYR A 10 -13.03 22.21 -11.08
CA TYR A 10 -14.14 21.29 -10.89
C TYR A 10 -13.88 19.98 -11.64
N LEU A 11 -13.74 18.88 -10.90
CA LEU A 11 -13.63 17.52 -11.44
C LEU A 11 -14.92 16.75 -11.16
N PRO A 12 -15.76 16.49 -12.17
CA PRO A 12 -16.94 15.63 -11.99
C PRO A 12 -16.56 14.22 -11.57
N GLU A 13 -17.32 13.66 -10.62
CA GLU A 13 -17.03 12.33 -10.05
C GLU A 13 -17.08 11.21 -11.10
N GLU A 14 -17.95 11.35 -12.08
CA GLU A 14 -18.09 10.41 -13.21
C GLU A 14 -16.85 10.34 -14.12
N LEU A 15 -15.97 11.32 -14.06
CA LEU A 15 -14.69 11.30 -14.80
C LEU A 15 -13.58 10.59 -14.05
N ILE A 16 -13.81 10.19 -12.80
CA ILE A 16 -12.85 9.43 -12.00
C ILE A 16 -13.12 7.94 -12.22
N ALA A 17 -12.18 7.27 -12.89
CA ALA A 17 -12.30 5.84 -13.16
C ALA A 17 -12.36 5.03 -11.85
N GLN A 18 -13.36 4.15 -11.72
CA GLN A 18 -13.55 3.28 -10.56
C GLN A 18 -12.91 1.89 -10.74
N SER A 19 -12.52 1.56 -11.96
CA SER A 19 -11.84 0.31 -12.31
C SER A 19 -10.70 0.58 -13.29
N PRO A 20 -9.62 -0.23 -13.26
CA PRO A 20 -8.57 -0.13 -14.25
C PRO A 20 -9.07 -0.55 -15.64
N ALA A 21 -8.35 -0.14 -16.69
CA ALA A 21 -8.60 -0.64 -18.05
C ALA A 21 -8.36 -2.16 -18.12
N ASP A 22 -9.10 -2.87 -18.97
CA ASP A 22 -8.99 -4.33 -19.13
C ASP A 22 -7.57 -4.79 -19.47
N LYS A 23 -6.89 -4.01 -20.31
CA LYS A 23 -5.47 -4.19 -20.59
C LYS A 23 -4.69 -3.02 -20.02
N ARG A 24 -3.58 -3.31 -19.37
CA ARG A 24 -2.79 -2.34 -18.62
C ARG A 24 -2.24 -1.20 -19.48
N ASP A 25 -1.91 -1.48 -20.73
CA ASP A 25 -1.38 -0.55 -21.72
C ASP A 25 -2.47 0.19 -22.53
N HIS A 26 -3.75 -0.11 -22.29
CA HIS A 26 -4.88 0.54 -22.94
C HIS A 26 -5.43 1.74 -22.16
N SER A 27 -4.78 2.15 -21.07
CA SER A 27 -5.13 3.39 -20.39
C SER A 27 -4.94 4.60 -21.30
N ARG A 28 -5.74 5.65 -21.10
CA ARG A 28 -5.62 6.90 -21.85
C ARG A 28 -4.30 7.60 -21.52
N LEU A 29 -3.72 8.21 -22.52
CA LEU A 29 -2.50 9.02 -22.42
C LEU A 29 -2.77 10.41 -23.00
N LEU A 30 -2.51 11.44 -22.22
CA LEU A 30 -2.47 12.81 -22.72
C LEU A 30 -1.03 13.15 -23.09
N ALA A 31 -0.76 13.30 -24.38
CA ALA A 31 0.54 13.70 -24.89
C ALA A 31 0.59 15.22 -25.05
N VAL A 32 1.46 15.89 -24.30
CA VAL A 32 1.59 17.36 -24.30
C VAL A 32 2.91 17.76 -24.93
N ASN A 33 2.84 18.60 -25.97
CA ASN A 33 4.00 19.22 -26.57
C ASN A 33 4.14 20.66 -26.03
N LEU A 34 5.17 20.88 -25.22
CA LEU A 34 5.41 22.16 -24.56
C LEU A 34 5.91 23.24 -25.53
N GLU A 35 6.62 22.85 -26.58
CA GLU A 35 7.16 23.80 -27.58
C GLU A 35 6.05 24.40 -28.42
N ASN A 36 5.17 23.55 -28.94
CA ASN A 36 4.06 23.95 -29.78
C ASN A 36 2.79 24.29 -28.98
N LYS A 37 2.79 24.07 -27.66
CA LYS A 37 1.63 24.27 -26.77
C LYS A 37 0.39 23.50 -27.26
N THR A 38 0.59 22.29 -27.75
CA THR A 38 -0.48 21.40 -28.23
C THR A 38 -0.58 20.16 -27.36
N TYR A 39 -1.72 19.51 -27.41
CA TYR A 39 -1.93 18.22 -26.75
C TYR A 39 -2.73 17.29 -27.66
N GLU A 40 -2.56 15.99 -27.45
CA GLU A 40 -3.27 14.93 -28.16
C GLU A 40 -3.73 13.85 -27.20
N ASP A 41 -4.93 13.33 -27.42
CA ASP A 41 -5.43 12.14 -26.74
C ASP A 41 -4.92 10.88 -27.42
N LYS A 42 -4.23 10.04 -26.68
CA LYS A 42 -3.61 8.77 -27.11
C LYS A 42 -3.95 7.65 -26.12
N HIS A 43 -3.37 6.48 -26.35
CA HIS A 43 -3.34 5.38 -25.40
C HIS A 43 -1.90 5.11 -24.94
N PHE A 44 -1.75 4.49 -23.78
CA PHE A 44 -0.42 4.29 -23.21
C PHE A 44 0.51 3.47 -24.11
N TYR A 45 0.01 2.54 -24.91
CA TYR A 45 0.81 1.79 -25.89
C TYR A 45 1.43 2.69 -26.97
N ASP A 46 0.89 3.89 -27.21
CA ASP A 46 1.46 4.86 -28.19
C ASP A 46 2.74 5.53 -27.67
N ILE A 47 3.10 5.35 -26.39
CA ILE A 47 4.30 5.96 -25.78
C ILE A 47 5.57 5.60 -26.54
N ILE A 48 5.61 4.44 -27.19
CA ILE A 48 6.75 4.00 -27.98
C ILE A 48 7.07 4.96 -29.14
N ASN A 49 6.08 5.68 -29.64
CA ASN A 49 6.25 6.64 -30.76
C ASN A 49 6.95 7.94 -30.30
N TYR A 50 7.03 8.19 -28.99
CA TYR A 50 7.66 9.35 -28.39
C TYR A 50 9.08 9.07 -27.90
N LEU A 51 9.51 7.83 -27.90
CA LEU A 51 10.83 7.41 -27.42
C LEU A 51 11.80 7.26 -28.59
N LYS A 52 13.04 7.71 -28.38
CA LYS A 52 14.13 7.65 -29.37
C LYS A 52 15.31 6.87 -28.78
N PRO A 53 16.17 6.28 -29.63
CA PRO A 53 17.43 5.71 -29.18
C PRO A 53 18.24 6.73 -28.37
N GLY A 54 18.65 6.35 -27.17
CA GLY A 54 19.36 7.21 -26.23
C GLY A 54 18.49 7.82 -25.14
N ASP A 55 17.16 7.74 -25.24
CA ASP A 55 16.27 8.17 -24.16
C ASP A 55 16.38 7.20 -22.97
N VAL A 56 16.25 7.75 -21.76
CA VAL A 56 16.26 6.99 -20.51
C VAL A 56 14.87 7.03 -19.88
N LEU A 57 14.22 5.86 -19.83
CA LEU A 57 12.92 5.72 -19.16
C LEU A 57 13.10 5.26 -17.72
N VAL A 58 12.85 6.17 -16.78
CA VAL A 58 12.87 5.87 -15.35
C VAL A 58 11.47 5.43 -14.90
N ARG A 59 11.37 4.23 -14.33
CA ARG A 59 10.10 3.69 -13.80
C ARG A 59 10.27 3.20 -12.38
N ASN A 60 9.18 3.24 -11.61
CA ASN A 60 9.15 2.60 -10.32
C ASN A 60 9.07 1.07 -10.48
N ASN A 61 10.02 0.36 -9.88
CA ASN A 61 10.07 -1.10 -9.84
C ASN A 61 9.76 -1.64 -8.41
N THR A 62 9.22 -0.81 -7.55
CA THR A 62 8.86 -1.20 -6.18
C THR A 62 7.74 -2.22 -6.22
N LYS A 63 7.94 -3.34 -5.55
CA LYS A 63 6.91 -4.35 -5.33
C LYS A 63 6.09 -3.96 -4.10
N VAL A 64 4.81 -3.73 -4.31
CA VAL A 64 3.88 -3.48 -3.20
C VAL A 64 3.63 -4.79 -2.46
N ILE A 65 3.87 -4.81 -1.14
CA ILE A 65 3.50 -5.93 -0.28
C ILE A 65 2.05 -5.79 0.19
N PRO A 66 1.32 -6.89 0.44
CA PRO A 66 0.00 -6.85 1.07
C PRO A 66 0.16 -6.43 2.55
N ALA A 67 0.18 -5.12 2.80
CA ALA A 67 0.50 -4.56 4.11
C ALA A 67 -0.69 -4.59 5.10
N ARG A 68 -1.91 -4.82 4.61
CA ARG A 68 -3.13 -4.89 5.42
C ARG A 68 -3.42 -6.34 5.78
N LEU A 69 -3.39 -6.63 7.08
CA LEU A 69 -3.57 -7.97 7.62
C LEU A 69 -4.83 -8.02 8.48
N PHE A 70 -5.56 -9.13 8.37
CA PHE A 70 -6.74 -9.40 9.19
C PHE A 70 -6.48 -10.65 10.01
N GLY A 71 -6.67 -10.55 11.31
CA GLY A 71 -6.42 -11.64 12.24
C GLY A 71 -7.38 -11.64 13.41
N VAL A 72 -7.16 -12.56 14.33
CA VAL A 72 -7.95 -12.70 15.55
C VAL A 72 -7.03 -12.76 16.77
N LYS A 73 -7.45 -12.11 17.86
CA LYS A 73 -6.74 -12.24 19.14
C LYS A 73 -6.78 -13.69 19.63
N GLU A 74 -5.65 -14.23 20.03
CA GLU A 74 -5.58 -15.61 20.54
C GLU A 74 -6.51 -15.86 21.74
N GLN A 75 -6.64 -14.88 22.65
CA GLN A 75 -7.39 -15.05 23.90
C GLN A 75 -8.89 -14.81 23.75
N THR A 76 -9.30 -13.83 22.97
CA THR A 76 -10.70 -13.36 22.95
C THR A 76 -11.39 -13.56 21.61
N HIS A 77 -10.66 -14.02 20.59
CA HIS A 77 -11.11 -14.17 19.20
C HIS A 77 -11.67 -12.86 18.58
N ALA A 78 -11.37 -11.71 19.17
CA ALA A 78 -11.75 -10.42 18.60
C ALA A 78 -11.00 -10.18 17.28
N HIS A 79 -11.73 -9.71 16.28
CA HIS A 79 -11.14 -9.36 14.98
C HIS A 79 -10.25 -8.14 15.10
N ILE A 80 -9.05 -8.25 14.54
CA ILE A 80 -8.04 -7.18 14.51
C ILE A 80 -7.63 -6.94 13.07
N GLU A 81 -7.67 -5.69 12.66
CA GLU A 81 -7.07 -5.20 11.44
C GLU A 81 -5.74 -4.52 11.77
N LEU A 82 -4.70 -4.89 11.05
CA LEU A 82 -3.34 -4.37 11.25
C LEU A 82 -2.78 -3.94 9.89
N LEU A 83 -2.29 -2.70 9.84
CA LEU A 83 -1.61 -2.15 8.67
C LEU A 83 -0.13 -1.98 8.98
N LEU A 84 0.72 -2.71 8.26
CA LEU A 84 2.18 -2.58 8.35
C LEU A 84 2.61 -1.22 7.78
N LEU A 85 3.33 -0.42 8.55
CA LEU A 85 3.82 0.89 8.13
C LEU A 85 5.32 0.88 7.84
N LYS A 86 6.12 0.39 8.79
CA LYS A 86 7.58 0.45 8.71
C LYS A 86 8.21 -0.71 9.46
N GLU A 87 9.17 -1.37 8.83
CA GLU A 87 10.05 -2.32 9.50
C GLU A 87 11.07 -1.52 10.35
N ILE A 88 11.09 -1.81 11.65
CA ILE A 88 11.98 -1.15 12.61
C ILE A 88 13.25 -1.98 12.81
N ASP A 89 13.09 -3.28 12.89
CA ASP A 89 14.14 -4.26 13.04
C ASP A 89 13.65 -5.59 12.48
N LYS A 90 14.53 -6.57 12.33
CA LYS A 90 14.19 -7.90 11.84
C LYS A 90 12.95 -8.43 12.56
N ASP A 91 11.92 -8.75 11.77
CA ASP A 91 10.63 -9.27 12.25
C ASP A 91 9.87 -8.32 13.21
N THR A 92 10.25 -7.04 13.31
CA THR A 92 9.58 -6.03 14.15
C THR A 92 9.11 -4.87 13.30
N TRP A 93 7.82 -4.59 13.38
CA TRP A 93 7.16 -3.59 12.55
C TRP A 93 6.40 -2.56 13.39
N GLU A 94 6.43 -1.33 12.93
CA GLU A 94 5.48 -0.31 13.35
C GLU A 94 4.21 -0.48 12.52
N CYS A 95 3.07 -0.57 13.22
CA CYS A 95 1.80 -0.92 12.62
C CYS A 95 0.70 0.02 13.12
N LEU A 96 -0.26 0.31 12.25
CA LEU A 96 -1.52 0.94 12.65
C LEU A 96 -2.55 -0.15 12.90
N VAL A 97 -3.26 -0.05 14.04
CA VAL A 97 -4.25 -1.06 14.45
C VAL A 97 -5.64 -0.46 14.44
N GLY A 98 -6.57 -1.06 13.70
CA GLY A 98 -7.93 -0.57 13.52
C GLY A 98 -8.74 -0.51 14.82
N ASN A 99 -8.61 -1.48 15.71
CA ASN A 99 -9.19 -1.48 17.06
C ASN A 99 -8.09 -1.37 18.11
N ALA A 100 -7.43 -0.22 18.17
CA ALA A 100 -6.24 0.01 18.98
C ALA A 100 -6.46 -0.26 20.49
N LYS A 101 -7.68 -0.01 21.02
CA LYS A 101 -8.02 -0.26 22.43
C LYS A 101 -7.96 -1.74 22.80
N ALA A 102 -8.18 -2.61 21.82
CA ALA A 102 -8.16 -4.05 22.02
C ALA A 102 -6.73 -4.65 22.02
N VAL A 103 -5.72 -3.88 21.56
CA VAL A 103 -4.33 -4.34 21.43
C VAL A 103 -3.45 -3.58 22.42
N LYS A 104 -2.98 -4.31 23.44
CA LYS A 104 -2.06 -3.84 24.49
C LYS A 104 -0.76 -4.61 24.40
N VAL A 105 0.28 -4.16 25.09
CA VAL A 105 1.54 -4.90 25.21
C VAL A 105 1.27 -6.35 25.67
N GLY A 106 1.86 -7.31 24.98
CA GLY A 106 1.66 -8.74 25.19
C GLY A 106 0.43 -9.33 24.47
N THR A 107 -0.39 -8.50 23.81
CA THR A 107 -1.48 -9.02 22.96
C THR A 107 -0.93 -9.77 21.78
N ARG A 108 -1.40 -11.02 21.59
CA ARG A 108 -1.04 -11.86 20.44
C ARG A 108 -2.22 -11.95 19.49
N VAL A 109 -1.93 -11.77 18.21
CA VAL A 109 -2.92 -11.83 17.12
C VAL A 109 -2.47 -12.89 16.13
N ASP A 110 -3.37 -13.78 15.79
CA ASP A 110 -3.16 -14.84 14.80
C ASP A 110 -3.70 -14.42 13.43
N PHE A 111 -2.83 -14.45 12.45
CA PHE A 111 -3.14 -14.19 11.05
C PHE A 111 -2.98 -15.47 10.24
N GLY A 112 -4.08 -15.98 9.70
CA GLY A 112 -4.07 -17.14 8.82
C GLY A 112 -3.90 -18.49 9.54
N GLU A 113 -4.63 -18.69 10.63
CA GLU A 113 -4.71 -19.99 11.32
C GLU A 113 -3.34 -20.52 11.81
N GLY A 114 -2.60 -19.66 12.46
CA GLY A 114 -1.28 -20.00 13.02
C GLY A 114 -0.11 -19.87 12.04
N LYS A 115 -0.34 -19.44 10.81
CA LYS A 115 0.75 -19.20 9.84
C LYS A 115 1.62 -18.02 10.21
N LEU A 116 1.01 -16.99 10.80
CA LEU A 116 1.69 -15.79 11.28
C LEU A 116 1.04 -15.36 12.58
N ILE A 117 1.85 -15.26 13.63
CA ILE A 117 1.42 -14.67 14.91
C ILE A 117 2.26 -13.43 15.15
N ALA A 118 1.60 -12.31 15.46
CA ALA A 118 2.25 -11.09 15.90
C ALA A 118 1.96 -10.82 17.36
N GLU A 119 2.93 -10.30 18.09
CA GLU A 119 2.82 -9.89 19.48
C GLU A 119 3.10 -8.41 19.61
N CYS A 120 2.19 -7.65 20.21
CA CYS A 120 2.38 -6.26 20.51
C CYS A 120 3.43 -6.09 21.59
N ILE A 121 4.58 -5.50 21.26
CA ILE A 121 5.67 -5.28 22.20
C ILE A 121 5.70 -3.86 22.77
N LYS A 122 5.09 -2.90 22.06
CA LYS A 122 5.02 -1.51 22.49
C LYS A 122 3.77 -0.82 21.98
N VAL A 123 3.16 -0.02 22.83
CA VAL A 123 2.06 0.89 22.47
C VAL A 123 2.63 2.27 22.22
N LEU A 124 2.36 2.83 21.06
CA LEU A 124 2.68 4.18 20.64
C LEU A 124 1.41 5.03 20.61
N ASP A 125 1.55 6.33 20.30
CA ASP A 125 0.40 7.24 20.20
C ASP A 125 -0.50 6.94 19.00
N GLU A 126 -1.74 7.44 19.04
CA GLU A 126 -2.70 7.47 17.92
C GLU A 126 -2.99 6.11 17.23
N GLY A 127 -3.03 5.03 17.99
CA GLY A 127 -3.33 3.70 17.45
C GLY A 127 -2.13 2.96 16.87
N LEU A 128 -0.95 3.58 16.92
CA LEU A 128 0.30 2.93 16.51
C LEU A 128 0.75 1.90 17.53
N ARG A 129 1.31 0.80 17.03
CA ARG A 129 1.88 -0.30 17.82
C ARG A 129 3.21 -0.74 17.21
N GLN A 130 4.08 -1.25 18.05
CA GLN A 130 5.21 -2.04 17.58
C GLN A 130 4.91 -3.50 17.85
N ASP A 131 4.86 -4.28 16.78
CA ASP A 131 4.54 -5.69 16.80
C ASP A 131 5.72 -6.50 16.30
N ARG A 132 5.98 -7.62 16.96
CA ARG A 132 7.03 -8.56 16.58
C ARG A 132 6.41 -9.86 16.07
N LYS A 133 6.88 -10.33 14.92
CA LYS A 133 6.53 -11.64 14.39
C LYS A 133 6.95 -12.73 15.37
N SER A 134 6.00 -13.58 15.72
CA SER A 134 6.23 -14.81 16.47
C SER A 134 5.73 -15.97 15.64
N THR A 135 6.64 -16.77 15.09
CA THR A 135 6.29 -18.03 14.44
C THR A 135 6.15 -19.13 15.50
N ARG A 136 5.03 -19.84 15.50
CA ARG A 136 5.01 -21.15 16.17
C ARG A 136 5.98 -22.07 15.42
N LEU A 137 7.02 -22.51 16.07
CA LEU A 137 7.74 -23.71 15.64
C LEU A 137 6.73 -24.86 15.67
N ASN A 138 6.40 -25.39 14.50
CA ASN A 138 5.71 -26.68 14.41
C ASN A 138 6.64 -27.74 15.05
N SER A 139 6.42 -28.02 16.32
CA SER A 139 6.89 -29.26 16.93
C SER A 139 5.92 -30.37 16.54
N SER A 140 5.98 -30.79 15.28
CA SER A 140 5.45 -32.09 14.89
C SER A 140 6.62 -32.93 14.49
N HIS A 141 7.13 -33.64 15.46
CA HIS A 141 7.93 -34.83 15.21
C HIS A 141 7.37 -35.95 16.06
N SER A 142 6.77 -36.87 15.39
CA SER A 142 7.06 -38.30 15.57
C SER A 142 6.29 -39.08 14.55
#